data_4b68970da00b3351f68ef179c374ac76
#
_entry.id   4b68970da00b3351f68ef179c374ac76
#
_cell.length_a   1.000
_cell.length_b   1.000
_cell.length_c   1.000
_cell.angle_alpha   90.00
_cell.angle_beta   90.00
_cell.angle_gamma   90.00
#
_symmetry.space_group_name_H-M   'P 1'
#
loop_
_entity.id
_entity.type
_entity.pdbx_description
1 polymer ?
#
loop_
_entity_poly.entity_id
_entity_poly.type
_entity_poly.pdbx_seq_one_letter_code
_entity_poly.pdbx_strand_id
1 'polypeptide(L)'
;MPSCSTNAQTPVPDTAPVAVVTGAASGIGAAAAAALRRRGYRVGALDLSGAADADFGVVVDVSNGRAVADGVARIRRELGPIGALVTSAGYYEMGRIDHIDVMSWQRMLRVHLGGLFNAARACLPDMLAAGSGAVVAVASELAVGGGDEEAHYVAAKGAILGLVRSLAAEVAGAGVRVNAVAPGPTDTPLLSADSPWRAQDYLDTLPLRRLTTPAEVARCIEFLVCDGTFSVGDVVNVNSGAVI
;
A
#
# COMPACT_ATOMS: atom_id res chain seq x y z
N MET A 1 -24.82 -9.41 29.27
CA MET A 1 -23.59 -9.58 28.47
C MET A 1 -23.97 -10.46 27.29
N PRO A 2 -24.10 -9.96 26.05
CA PRO A 2 -24.28 -10.83 24.89
C PRO A 2 -22.92 -11.36 24.46
N SER A 3 -22.88 -12.68 24.25
CA SER A 3 -21.74 -13.48 23.82
C SER A 3 -21.26 -13.00 22.44
N CYS A 4 -19.97 -12.73 22.34
CA CYS A 4 -19.27 -12.45 21.07
C CYS A 4 -19.32 -13.75 20.23
N SER A 5 -20.23 -13.80 19.26
CA SER A 5 -20.26 -14.89 18.27
C SER A 5 -19.04 -14.72 17.35
N THR A 6 -18.17 -15.72 17.35
CA THR A 6 -17.12 -15.89 16.35
C THR A 6 -17.78 -15.94 14.97
N ASN A 7 -17.62 -14.85 14.21
CA ASN A 7 -18.08 -14.76 12.83
C ASN A 7 -17.22 -15.74 12.00
N ALA A 8 -17.75 -16.93 11.73
CA ALA A 8 -17.16 -17.84 10.76
C ALA A 8 -17.22 -17.10 9.40
N GLN A 9 -16.06 -16.73 8.87
CA GLN A 9 -15.96 -16.09 7.56
C GLN A 9 -16.50 -17.07 6.52
N THR A 10 -17.54 -16.66 5.81
CA THR A 10 -18.07 -17.42 4.68
C THR A 10 -16.96 -17.58 3.64
N PRO A 11 -16.73 -18.79 3.09
CA PRO A 11 -15.72 -18.99 2.06
C PRO A 11 -15.98 -18.07 0.87
N VAL A 12 -14.95 -17.33 0.43
CA VAL A 12 -15.04 -16.46 -0.75
C VAL A 12 -15.11 -17.35 -2.00
N PRO A 13 -16.08 -17.16 -2.90
CA PRO A 13 -16.23 -17.99 -4.11
C PRO A 13 -14.96 -17.98 -4.98
N ASP A 14 -14.69 -19.08 -5.68
CA ASP A 14 -13.54 -19.19 -6.62
C ASP A 14 -13.60 -18.20 -7.79
N THR A 15 -14.76 -17.63 -8.07
CA THR A 15 -14.99 -16.60 -9.10
C THR A 15 -14.83 -15.17 -8.55
N ALA A 16 -14.50 -15.00 -7.26
CA ALA A 16 -14.32 -13.69 -6.67
C ALA A 16 -13.10 -12.96 -7.25
N PRO A 17 -13.15 -11.61 -7.34
CA PRO A 17 -12.01 -10.83 -7.83
C PRO A 17 -10.78 -11.00 -6.95
N VAL A 18 -9.59 -11.00 -7.55
CA VAL A 18 -8.33 -11.19 -6.84
C VAL A 18 -7.64 -9.84 -6.64
N ALA A 19 -7.21 -9.59 -5.41
CA ALA A 19 -6.35 -8.46 -5.07
C ALA A 19 -4.95 -8.94 -4.66
N VAL A 20 -3.91 -8.29 -5.17
CA VAL A 20 -2.54 -8.46 -4.68
C VAL A 20 -2.22 -7.33 -3.71
N VAL A 21 -1.69 -7.68 -2.54
CA VAL A 21 -1.26 -6.71 -1.54
C VAL A 21 0.21 -6.95 -1.19
N THR A 22 1.07 -5.95 -1.38
CA THR A 22 2.46 -6.01 -0.92
C THR A 22 2.57 -5.43 0.50
N GLY A 23 3.46 -5.98 1.33
CA GLY A 23 3.56 -5.60 2.73
C GLY A 23 2.35 -6.04 3.56
N ALA A 24 1.73 -7.15 3.20
CA ALA A 24 0.47 -7.62 3.77
C ALA A 24 0.58 -8.28 5.16
N ALA A 25 1.80 -8.52 5.67
CA ALA A 25 1.99 -9.19 6.97
C ALA A 25 1.70 -8.27 8.17
N SER A 26 1.71 -6.95 8.00
CA SER A 26 1.52 -6.02 9.12
C SER A 26 0.95 -4.65 8.68
N GLY A 27 0.60 -3.82 9.66
CA GLY A 27 0.29 -2.40 9.48
C GLY A 27 -0.82 -2.12 8.45
N ILE A 28 -0.56 -1.16 7.57
CA ILE A 28 -1.51 -0.71 6.55
C ILE A 28 -1.82 -1.84 5.55
N GLY A 29 -0.80 -2.61 5.14
CA GLY A 29 -0.99 -3.70 4.18
C GLY A 29 -1.89 -4.80 4.73
N ALA A 30 -1.69 -5.25 5.97
CA ALA A 30 -2.57 -6.23 6.62
C ALA A 30 -4.00 -5.70 6.78
N ALA A 31 -4.16 -4.44 7.20
CA ALA A 31 -5.47 -3.82 7.32
C ALA A 31 -6.19 -3.70 5.96
N ALA A 32 -5.47 -3.37 4.89
CA ALA A 32 -6.01 -3.30 3.53
C ALA A 32 -6.42 -4.70 3.02
N ALA A 33 -5.58 -5.72 3.25
CA ALA A 33 -5.89 -7.11 2.91
C ALA A 33 -7.19 -7.56 3.59
N ALA A 34 -7.32 -7.32 4.90
CA ALA A 34 -8.52 -7.62 5.65
C ALA A 34 -9.76 -6.85 5.14
N ALA A 35 -9.61 -5.57 4.78
CA ALA A 35 -10.69 -4.75 4.23
C ALA A 35 -11.17 -5.30 2.87
N LEU A 36 -10.27 -5.61 1.96
CA LEU A 36 -10.61 -6.16 0.64
C LEU A 36 -11.26 -7.54 0.74
N ARG A 37 -10.81 -8.41 1.67
CA ARG A 37 -11.47 -9.69 1.94
C ARG A 37 -12.92 -9.51 2.39
N ARG A 38 -13.22 -8.52 3.26
CA ARG A 38 -14.61 -8.20 3.66
C ARG A 38 -15.47 -7.74 2.48
N ARG A 39 -14.85 -7.15 1.43
CA ARG A 39 -15.52 -6.79 0.17
C ARG A 39 -15.62 -7.94 -0.83
N GLY A 40 -15.23 -9.15 -0.43
CA GLY A 40 -15.34 -10.34 -1.26
C GLY A 40 -14.16 -10.58 -2.21
N TYR A 41 -13.03 -9.90 -2.04
CA TYR A 41 -11.81 -10.22 -2.77
C TYR A 41 -11.12 -11.45 -2.19
N ARG A 42 -10.52 -12.27 -3.04
CA ARG A 42 -9.46 -13.20 -2.68
C ARG A 42 -8.14 -12.44 -2.65
N VAL A 43 -7.38 -12.56 -1.57
CA VAL A 43 -6.16 -11.76 -1.39
C VAL A 43 -4.91 -12.61 -1.55
N GLY A 44 -4.09 -12.28 -2.53
CA GLY A 44 -2.71 -12.73 -2.67
C GLY A 44 -1.75 -11.75 -1.99
N ALA A 45 -0.90 -12.25 -1.10
CA ALA A 45 0.07 -11.44 -0.37
C ALA A 45 1.48 -11.62 -0.89
N LEU A 46 2.22 -10.51 -1.02
CA LEU A 46 3.67 -10.47 -1.22
C LEU A 46 4.30 -9.76 -0.03
N ASP A 47 5.14 -10.46 0.75
CA ASP A 47 5.80 -9.90 1.93
C ASP A 47 7.14 -10.58 2.16
N LEU A 48 8.03 -9.97 2.94
CA LEU A 48 9.29 -10.58 3.40
C LEU A 48 9.06 -11.68 4.44
N SER A 49 7.95 -11.59 5.17
CA SER A 49 7.45 -12.59 6.10
C SER A 49 6.11 -13.12 5.60
N GLY A 50 5.76 -14.35 5.88
CA GLY A 50 4.45 -14.86 5.46
C GLY A 50 3.29 -14.01 6.01
N ALA A 51 2.24 -13.80 5.23
CA ALA A 51 1.00 -13.10 5.64
C ALA A 51 -0.08 -14.13 6.00
N ALA A 52 -0.35 -14.28 7.29
CA ALA A 52 -1.27 -15.30 7.81
C ALA A 52 -2.74 -15.08 7.40
N ASP A 53 -3.14 -13.83 7.14
CA ASP A 53 -4.51 -13.45 6.82
C ASP A 53 -4.80 -13.34 5.31
N ALA A 54 -3.88 -13.79 4.45
CA ALA A 54 -4.10 -13.85 3.01
C ALA A 54 -4.63 -15.21 2.57
N ASP A 55 -5.37 -15.27 1.47
CA ASP A 55 -5.84 -16.53 0.89
C ASP A 55 -4.68 -17.30 0.24
N PHE A 56 -3.64 -16.58 -0.22
CA PHE A 56 -2.38 -17.16 -0.68
C PHE A 56 -1.21 -16.18 -0.45
N GLY A 57 -0.18 -16.62 0.26
CA GLY A 57 1.01 -15.81 0.57
C GLY A 57 2.26 -16.29 -0.16
N VAL A 58 3.09 -15.34 -0.61
CA VAL A 58 4.41 -15.62 -1.18
C VAL A 58 5.45 -14.73 -0.50
N VAL A 59 6.53 -15.36 -0.01
CA VAL A 59 7.67 -14.62 0.57
C VAL A 59 8.48 -13.99 -0.57
N VAL A 60 8.53 -12.66 -0.60
CA VAL A 60 9.13 -11.89 -1.69
C VAL A 60 9.71 -10.57 -1.18
N ASP A 61 10.92 -10.25 -1.59
CA ASP A 61 11.45 -8.89 -1.55
C ASP A 61 10.94 -8.11 -2.78
N VAL A 62 10.13 -7.08 -2.55
CA VAL A 62 9.54 -6.27 -3.63
C VAL A 62 10.57 -5.50 -4.47
N SER A 63 11.78 -5.31 -3.97
CA SER A 63 12.89 -4.73 -4.72
C SER A 63 13.47 -5.66 -5.80
N ASN A 64 13.15 -6.96 -5.73
CA ASN A 64 13.55 -7.96 -6.71
C ASN A 64 12.43 -8.19 -7.74
N GLY A 65 12.53 -7.53 -8.90
CA GLY A 65 11.49 -7.59 -9.94
C GLY A 65 11.20 -8.99 -10.47
N ARG A 66 12.20 -9.89 -10.53
CA ARG A 66 11.99 -11.28 -10.94
C ARG A 66 11.19 -12.04 -9.88
N ALA A 67 11.57 -11.92 -8.61
CA ALA A 67 10.87 -12.59 -7.52
C ALA A 67 9.39 -12.09 -7.41
N VAL A 68 9.15 -10.80 -7.64
CA VAL A 68 7.78 -10.23 -7.70
C VAL A 68 6.99 -10.83 -8.85
N ALA A 69 7.56 -10.90 -10.06
CA ALA A 69 6.89 -11.48 -11.23
C ALA A 69 6.54 -12.96 -11.01
N ASP A 70 7.49 -13.75 -10.47
CA ASP A 70 7.27 -15.16 -10.15
C ASP A 70 6.21 -15.32 -9.03
N GLY A 71 6.23 -14.43 -8.02
CA GLY A 71 5.25 -14.41 -6.93
C GLY A 71 3.82 -14.11 -7.42
N VAL A 72 3.65 -13.08 -8.25
CA VAL A 72 2.36 -12.74 -8.87
C VAL A 72 1.87 -13.86 -9.78
N ALA A 73 2.77 -14.50 -10.56
CA ALA A 73 2.40 -15.65 -11.39
C ALA A 73 1.89 -16.84 -10.55
N ARG A 74 2.45 -17.06 -9.36
CA ARG A 74 1.95 -18.07 -8.40
C ARG A 74 0.57 -17.68 -7.86
N ILE A 75 0.38 -16.43 -7.43
CA ILE A 75 -0.93 -15.93 -6.96
C ILE A 75 -1.98 -16.10 -8.06
N ARG A 76 -1.66 -15.70 -9.30
CA ARG A 76 -2.57 -15.83 -10.46
C ARG A 76 -2.99 -17.27 -10.70
N ARG A 77 -2.08 -18.21 -10.56
CA ARG A 77 -2.35 -19.65 -10.74
C ARG A 77 -3.27 -20.21 -9.66
N GLU A 78 -3.09 -19.77 -8.41
CA GLU A 78 -3.83 -20.27 -7.24
C GLU A 78 -5.19 -19.55 -7.05
N LEU A 79 -5.23 -18.24 -7.33
CA LEU A 79 -6.39 -17.41 -7.05
C LEU A 79 -7.12 -16.90 -8.30
N GLY A 80 -6.51 -16.96 -9.47
CA GLY A 80 -7.07 -16.43 -10.70
C GLY A 80 -6.50 -15.06 -11.09
N PRO A 81 -7.06 -14.43 -12.14
CA PRO A 81 -6.57 -13.18 -12.70
C PRO A 81 -6.68 -12.02 -11.70
N ILE A 82 -5.68 -11.13 -11.74
CA ILE A 82 -5.56 -10.03 -10.79
C ILE A 82 -6.43 -8.85 -11.21
N GLY A 83 -7.38 -8.45 -10.35
CA GLY A 83 -8.26 -7.28 -10.57
C GLY A 83 -7.90 -6.06 -9.75
N ALA A 84 -7.10 -6.22 -8.67
CA ALA A 84 -6.65 -5.09 -7.86
C ALA A 84 -5.21 -5.26 -7.37
N LEU A 85 -4.52 -4.14 -7.15
CA LEU A 85 -3.18 -4.10 -6.58
C LEU A 85 -3.10 -3.02 -5.50
N VAL A 86 -2.60 -3.37 -4.32
CA VAL A 86 -2.25 -2.42 -3.26
C VAL A 86 -0.75 -2.56 -2.96
N THR A 87 0.01 -1.48 -3.11
CA THR A 87 1.44 -1.47 -2.79
C THR A 87 1.70 -0.73 -1.48
N SER A 88 1.91 -1.51 -0.42
CA SER A 88 2.16 -1.01 0.94
C SER A 88 3.52 -1.43 1.50
N ALA A 89 4.26 -2.31 0.83
CA ALA A 89 5.58 -2.73 1.27
C ALA A 89 6.55 -1.55 1.31
N GLY A 90 7.26 -1.42 2.42
CA GLY A 90 8.23 -0.37 2.61
C GLY A 90 8.85 -0.40 4.00
N TYR A 91 9.78 0.51 4.24
CA TYR A 91 10.39 0.77 5.53
C TYR A 91 10.61 2.28 5.71
N TYR A 92 10.90 2.68 6.92
CA TYR A 92 11.15 4.07 7.26
C TYR A 92 12.50 4.19 7.95
N GLU A 93 13.25 5.19 7.56
CA GLU A 93 14.57 5.50 8.11
C GLU A 93 14.77 7.01 8.05
N MET A 94 15.34 7.58 9.12
CA MET A 94 15.72 8.99 9.20
C MET A 94 17.22 9.12 9.02
N GLY A 95 17.64 10.24 8.43
CA GLY A 95 19.04 10.57 8.29
C GLY A 95 19.22 11.91 7.59
N ARG A 96 20.14 12.73 8.11
CA ARG A 96 20.55 13.96 7.45
C ARG A 96 21.15 13.65 6.09
N ILE A 97 20.92 14.50 5.11
CA ILE A 97 21.35 14.28 3.71
C ILE A 97 22.86 14.01 3.58
N ASP A 98 23.69 14.63 4.41
CA ASP A 98 25.14 14.46 4.45
C ASP A 98 25.60 13.17 5.12
N HIS A 99 24.69 12.45 5.81
CA HIS A 99 24.95 11.16 6.44
C HIS A 99 24.29 9.97 5.73
N ILE A 100 23.40 10.23 4.76
CA ILE A 100 22.78 9.16 3.97
C ILE A 100 23.81 8.63 2.97
N ASP A 101 24.23 7.38 3.15
CA ASP A 101 25.11 6.74 2.17
C ASP A 101 24.36 6.36 0.87
N VAL A 102 25.14 6.14 -0.20
CA VAL A 102 24.58 5.84 -1.53
C VAL A 102 23.78 4.52 -1.53
N MET A 103 24.15 3.55 -0.71
CA MET A 103 23.45 2.26 -0.64
C MET A 103 22.09 2.38 0.06
N SER A 104 22.01 3.14 1.15
CA SER A 104 20.75 3.48 1.85
C SER A 104 19.82 4.27 0.92
N TRP A 105 20.35 5.29 0.21
CA TRP A 105 19.59 6.01 -0.81
C TRP A 105 19.02 5.07 -1.89
N GLN A 106 19.85 4.22 -2.47
CA GLN A 106 19.43 3.30 -3.53
C GLN A 106 18.43 2.24 -3.01
N ARG A 107 18.62 1.76 -1.78
CA ARG A 107 17.71 0.79 -1.16
C ARG A 107 16.34 1.42 -0.96
N MET A 108 16.24 2.66 -0.46
CA MET A 108 15.00 3.39 -0.28
C MET A 108 14.22 3.48 -1.59
N LEU A 109 14.87 3.91 -2.67
CA LEU A 109 14.24 4.00 -4.00
C LEU A 109 13.84 2.63 -4.55
N ARG A 110 14.71 1.61 -4.42
CA ARG A 110 14.41 0.26 -4.94
C ARG A 110 13.23 -0.40 -4.23
N VAL A 111 13.12 -0.24 -2.91
CA VAL A 111 12.01 -0.85 -2.17
C VAL A 111 10.71 -0.12 -2.45
N HIS A 112 10.67 1.20 -2.30
CA HIS A 112 9.43 1.97 -2.40
C HIS A 112 8.96 2.17 -3.83
N LEU A 113 9.76 2.85 -4.65
CA LEU A 113 9.42 3.13 -6.05
C LEU A 113 9.55 1.88 -6.92
N GLY A 114 10.67 1.15 -6.78
CA GLY A 114 10.92 -0.10 -7.50
C GLY A 114 9.89 -1.17 -7.16
N GLY A 115 9.47 -1.27 -5.89
CA GLY A 115 8.41 -2.19 -5.45
C GLY A 115 7.08 -1.93 -6.11
N LEU A 116 6.64 -0.66 -6.18
CA LEU A 116 5.44 -0.26 -6.94
C LEU A 116 5.57 -0.63 -8.42
N PHE A 117 6.69 -0.25 -9.05
CA PHE A 117 6.94 -0.54 -10.46
C PHE A 117 6.90 -2.04 -10.75
N ASN A 118 7.60 -2.86 -9.97
CA ASN A 118 7.65 -4.31 -10.15
C ASN A 118 6.28 -4.96 -10.01
N ALA A 119 5.52 -4.59 -8.97
CA ALA A 119 4.19 -5.13 -8.72
C ALA A 119 3.18 -4.69 -9.78
N ALA A 120 3.18 -3.40 -10.16
CA ALA A 120 2.30 -2.88 -11.21
C ALA A 120 2.58 -3.59 -12.55
N ARG A 121 3.84 -3.71 -12.96
CA ARG A 121 4.24 -4.41 -14.19
C ARG A 121 3.76 -5.86 -14.23
N ALA A 122 3.73 -6.55 -13.08
CA ALA A 122 3.32 -7.94 -13.01
C ALA A 122 1.79 -8.13 -12.96
N CYS A 123 1.04 -7.17 -12.38
CA CYS A 123 -0.42 -7.26 -12.20
C CYS A 123 -1.23 -6.62 -13.35
N LEU A 124 -0.74 -5.54 -13.94
CA LEU A 124 -1.46 -4.77 -14.96
C LEU A 124 -1.91 -5.59 -16.19
N PRO A 125 -1.15 -6.57 -16.70
CA PRO A 125 -1.60 -7.34 -17.86
C PRO A 125 -2.97 -7.99 -17.70
N ASP A 126 -3.31 -8.48 -16.51
CA ASP A 126 -4.63 -9.08 -16.24
C ASP A 126 -5.74 -8.01 -16.23
N MET A 127 -5.49 -6.86 -15.61
CA MET A 127 -6.45 -5.75 -15.55
C MET A 127 -6.71 -5.17 -16.94
N LEU A 128 -5.66 -5.00 -17.74
CA LEU A 128 -5.78 -4.51 -19.11
C LEU A 128 -6.55 -5.50 -20.00
N ALA A 129 -6.29 -6.80 -19.85
CA ALA A 129 -7.03 -7.83 -20.57
C ALA A 129 -8.50 -7.89 -20.16
N ALA A 130 -8.81 -7.61 -18.90
CA ALA A 130 -10.18 -7.55 -18.39
C ALA A 130 -10.90 -6.23 -18.73
N GLY A 131 -10.18 -5.19 -19.16
CA GLY A 131 -10.74 -3.85 -19.36
C GLY A 131 -11.21 -3.20 -18.05
N SER A 132 -10.70 -3.65 -16.92
CA SER A 132 -11.11 -3.16 -15.60
C SER A 132 -10.05 -3.51 -14.55
N GLY A 133 -9.82 -2.59 -13.60
CA GLY A 133 -8.88 -2.85 -12.50
C GLY A 133 -8.62 -1.62 -11.64
N ALA A 134 -7.97 -1.83 -10.50
CA ALA A 134 -7.60 -0.74 -9.60
C ALA A 134 -6.20 -0.97 -9.00
N VAL A 135 -5.38 0.07 -9.03
CA VAL A 135 -4.08 0.12 -8.37
C VAL A 135 -4.12 1.24 -7.32
N VAL A 136 -3.75 0.93 -6.08
CA VAL A 136 -3.62 1.92 -5.03
C VAL A 136 -2.23 1.83 -4.40
N ALA A 137 -1.47 2.92 -4.50
CA ALA A 137 -0.14 3.02 -3.92
C ALA A 137 -0.19 3.72 -2.55
N VAL A 138 0.53 3.18 -1.56
CA VAL A 138 0.73 3.85 -0.28
C VAL A 138 1.95 4.78 -0.38
N ALA A 139 1.68 6.07 -0.54
CA ALA A 139 2.67 7.15 -0.51
C ALA A 139 2.94 7.61 0.94
N SER A 140 2.98 8.91 1.18
CA SER A 140 3.08 9.58 2.48
C SER A 140 2.69 11.04 2.32
N GLU A 141 2.15 11.68 3.37
CA GLU A 141 1.96 13.14 3.41
C GLU A 141 3.31 13.89 3.25
N LEU A 142 4.41 13.28 3.70
CA LEU A 142 5.75 13.83 3.54
C LEU A 142 6.15 13.99 2.07
N ALA A 143 5.54 13.21 1.15
CA ALA A 143 5.73 13.40 -0.29
C ALA A 143 5.21 14.77 -0.79
N VAL A 144 4.36 15.42 -0.03
CA VAL A 144 3.75 16.73 -0.33
C VAL A 144 4.35 17.81 0.58
N GLY A 145 4.40 17.55 1.89
CA GLY A 145 4.86 18.51 2.90
C GLY A 145 6.38 18.59 3.07
N GLY A 146 7.11 17.56 2.65
CA GLY A 146 8.54 17.41 3.01
C GLY A 146 8.73 16.95 4.46
N GLY A 147 9.97 16.72 4.87
CA GLY A 147 10.34 16.33 6.22
C GLY A 147 11.81 16.62 6.52
N ASP A 148 12.15 16.86 7.78
CA ASP A 148 13.52 17.05 8.23
C ASP A 148 14.18 15.68 8.48
N GLU A 149 15.42 15.52 8.04
CA GLU A 149 16.18 14.26 8.10
C GLU A 149 15.52 13.08 7.33
N GLU A 150 14.68 13.37 6.33
CA GLU A 150 13.89 12.36 5.60
C GLU A 150 14.08 12.42 4.08
N ALA A 151 15.15 13.08 3.59
CA ALA A 151 15.32 13.40 2.18
C ALA A 151 15.18 12.19 1.23
N HIS A 152 15.74 11.03 1.58
CA HIS A 152 15.64 9.81 0.75
C HIS A 152 14.23 9.20 0.77
N TYR A 153 13.56 9.22 1.93
CA TYR A 153 12.19 8.73 2.07
C TYR A 153 11.20 9.63 1.32
N VAL A 154 11.31 10.95 1.52
CA VAL A 154 10.50 11.96 0.81
C VAL A 154 10.68 11.85 -0.70
N ALA A 155 11.93 11.71 -1.17
CA ALA A 155 12.21 11.52 -2.59
C ALA A 155 11.54 10.25 -3.15
N ALA A 156 11.63 9.13 -2.44
CA ALA A 156 11.01 7.88 -2.85
C ALA A 156 9.47 7.98 -2.87
N LYS A 157 8.86 8.59 -1.84
CA LYS A 157 7.41 8.76 -1.74
C LYS A 157 6.87 9.81 -2.73
N GLY A 158 7.63 10.87 -3.00
CA GLY A 158 7.32 11.84 -4.06
C GLY A 158 7.37 11.21 -5.46
N ALA A 159 8.36 10.35 -5.72
CA ALA A 159 8.46 9.62 -6.97
C ALA A 159 7.29 8.65 -7.20
N ILE A 160 6.72 8.05 -6.14
CA ILE A 160 5.48 7.26 -6.22
C ILE A 160 4.33 8.11 -6.77
N LEU A 161 4.15 9.35 -6.30
CA LEU A 161 3.09 10.25 -6.79
C LEU A 161 3.25 10.57 -8.28
N GLY A 162 4.49 10.78 -8.72
CA GLY A 162 4.80 10.96 -10.15
C GLY A 162 4.43 9.73 -10.98
N LEU A 163 4.83 8.54 -10.52
CA LEU A 163 4.53 7.28 -11.21
C LEU A 163 3.02 7.00 -11.24
N VAL A 164 2.30 7.22 -10.15
CA VAL A 164 0.83 7.05 -10.06
C VAL A 164 0.11 7.90 -11.11
N ARG A 165 0.47 9.19 -11.23
CA ARG A 165 -0.15 10.09 -12.21
C ARG A 165 0.13 9.68 -13.66
N SER A 166 1.40 9.34 -13.95
CA SER A 166 1.78 8.89 -15.29
C SER A 166 1.10 7.58 -15.68
N LEU A 167 1.13 6.60 -14.77
CA LEU A 167 0.49 5.31 -15.00
C LEU A 167 -1.03 5.42 -15.13
N ALA A 168 -1.67 6.28 -14.32
CA ALA A 168 -3.09 6.56 -14.43
C ALA A 168 -3.46 7.10 -15.82
N ALA A 169 -2.71 8.06 -16.34
CA ALA A 169 -2.92 8.60 -17.67
C ALA A 169 -2.75 7.54 -18.77
N GLU A 170 -1.79 6.62 -18.60
CA GLU A 170 -1.50 5.56 -19.57
C GLU A 170 -2.63 4.51 -19.66
N VAL A 171 -3.21 4.11 -18.51
CA VAL A 171 -4.11 2.94 -18.45
C VAL A 171 -5.60 3.27 -18.26
N ALA A 172 -5.95 4.53 -17.96
CA ALA A 172 -7.34 4.91 -17.70
C ALA A 172 -8.26 4.64 -18.89
N GLY A 173 -7.78 4.87 -20.12
CA GLY A 173 -8.53 4.56 -21.35
C GLY A 173 -8.85 3.08 -21.55
N ALA A 174 -8.12 2.20 -20.87
CA ALA A 174 -8.36 0.75 -20.85
C ALA A 174 -9.18 0.30 -19.62
N GLY A 175 -9.82 1.23 -18.89
CA GLY A 175 -10.69 0.92 -17.75
C GLY A 175 -9.94 0.60 -16.44
N VAL A 176 -8.63 0.88 -16.35
CA VAL A 176 -7.83 0.65 -15.14
C VAL A 176 -7.60 1.98 -14.44
N ARG A 177 -7.87 2.03 -13.13
CA ARG A 177 -7.65 3.22 -12.29
C ARG A 177 -6.39 3.07 -11.44
N VAL A 178 -5.62 4.13 -11.32
CA VAL A 178 -4.42 4.17 -10.49
C VAL A 178 -4.48 5.39 -9.60
N ASN A 179 -4.38 5.20 -8.29
CA ASN A 179 -4.46 6.27 -7.30
C ASN A 179 -3.45 6.03 -6.17
N ALA A 180 -3.30 7.00 -5.29
CA ALA A 180 -2.49 6.89 -4.09
C ALA A 180 -3.28 7.29 -2.85
N VAL A 181 -2.88 6.73 -1.71
CA VAL A 181 -3.16 7.30 -0.39
C VAL A 181 -1.87 7.88 0.17
N ALA A 182 -1.97 9.00 0.87
CA ALA A 182 -0.85 9.67 1.53
C ALA A 182 -1.12 9.69 3.06
N PRO A 183 -0.79 8.60 3.77
CA PRO A 183 -0.95 8.55 5.21
C PRO A 183 0.00 9.49 5.92
N GLY A 184 -0.45 10.05 7.05
CA GLY A 184 0.40 10.61 8.07
C GLY A 184 1.02 9.54 8.98
N PRO A 185 1.65 9.95 10.08
CA PRO A 185 2.14 9.01 11.07
C PRO A 185 1.01 8.09 11.51
N THR A 186 1.20 6.81 11.24
CA THR A 186 0.17 5.77 11.40
C THR A 186 0.61 4.78 12.46
N ASP A 187 -0.31 4.38 13.34
CA ASP A 187 -0.05 3.44 14.42
C ASP A 187 0.19 2.02 13.89
N THR A 188 1.42 1.76 13.47
CA THR A 188 1.87 0.49 12.87
C THR A 188 3.19 0.05 13.47
N PRO A 189 3.60 -1.23 13.28
CA PRO A 189 4.95 -1.67 13.66
C PRO A 189 6.09 -0.92 12.97
N LEU A 190 5.84 -0.26 11.83
CA LEU A 190 6.82 0.58 11.16
C LEU A 190 7.24 1.79 12.02
N LEU A 191 6.31 2.30 12.81
CA LEU A 191 6.53 3.40 13.74
C LEU A 191 6.87 2.80 15.12
N SER A 192 8.16 2.68 15.44
CA SER A 192 8.63 2.10 16.70
C SER A 192 7.99 2.78 17.93
N ALA A 193 8.01 2.08 19.07
CA ALA A 193 7.37 2.60 20.29
C ALA A 193 8.02 3.88 20.81
N ASP A 194 9.32 4.05 20.56
CA ASP A 194 10.15 5.21 20.92
C ASP A 194 10.23 6.28 19.82
N SER A 195 9.45 6.14 18.76
CA SER A 195 9.42 7.10 17.66
C SER A 195 9.02 8.50 18.15
N PRO A 196 9.72 9.57 17.70
CA PRO A 196 9.34 10.95 18.04
C PRO A 196 7.92 11.30 17.59
N TRP A 197 7.41 10.64 16.55
CA TRP A 197 6.04 10.82 16.06
C TRP A 197 4.96 10.28 17.01
N ARG A 198 5.35 9.54 18.07
CA ARG A 198 4.45 9.11 19.16
C ARG A 198 4.50 10.04 20.37
N ALA A 199 5.43 10.99 20.41
CA ALA A 199 5.56 11.93 21.51
C ALA A 199 4.32 12.84 21.60
N GLN A 200 3.88 13.15 22.84
CA GLN A 200 2.70 13.97 23.06
C GLN A 200 2.85 15.36 22.42
N ASP A 201 4.03 15.96 22.53
CA ASP A 201 4.32 17.27 21.93
C ASP A 201 4.11 17.27 20.41
N TYR A 202 4.47 16.18 19.71
CA TYR A 202 4.18 16.04 18.30
C TYR A 202 2.68 15.84 18.05
N LEU A 203 2.01 14.96 18.82
CA LEU A 203 0.57 14.71 18.64
C LEU A 203 -0.24 16.00 18.85
N ASP A 204 0.17 16.87 19.75
CA ASP A 204 -0.49 18.15 20.02
C ASP A 204 -0.36 19.14 18.84
N THR A 205 0.61 18.95 17.92
CA THR A 205 0.71 19.74 16.69
C THR A 205 -0.30 19.31 15.63
N LEU A 206 -0.80 18.08 15.68
CA LEU A 206 -1.75 17.57 14.72
C LEU A 206 -3.15 18.12 14.99
N PRO A 207 -3.90 18.56 13.98
CA PRO A 207 -5.30 19.00 14.15
C PRO A 207 -6.19 17.97 14.85
N LEU A 208 -6.03 16.67 14.57
CA LEU A 208 -6.78 15.61 15.25
C LEU A 208 -6.10 15.08 16.51
N ARG A 209 -4.92 15.58 16.87
CA ARG A 209 -4.14 15.24 18.09
C ARG A 209 -3.95 13.74 18.32
N ARG A 210 -3.83 12.97 17.26
CA ARG A 210 -3.60 11.53 17.33
C ARG A 210 -2.97 11.01 16.05
N LEU A 211 -2.35 9.86 16.16
CA LEU A 211 -1.93 9.09 14.99
C LEU A 211 -3.13 8.65 14.15
N THR A 212 -2.91 8.50 12.87
CA THR A 212 -3.83 7.79 11.98
C THR A 212 -3.79 6.29 12.31
N THR A 213 -4.91 5.60 12.15
CA THR A 213 -4.95 4.15 12.35
C THR A 213 -4.81 3.40 11.01
N PRO A 214 -4.24 2.18 11.01
CA PRO A 214 -4.21 1.33 9.81
C PRO A 214 -5.60 1.11 9.19
N ALA A 215 -6.63 1.02 10.04
CA ALA A 215 -8.00 0.84 9.61
C ALA A 215 -8.57 2.06 8.85
N GLU A 216 -8.17 3.27 9.21
CA GLU A 216 -8.58 4.50 8.48
C GLU A 216 -7.95 4.52 7.09
N VAL A 217 -6.66 4.22 7.00
CA VAL A 217 -5.97 4.12 5.71
C VAL A 217 -6.58 3.01 4.84
N ALA A 218 -6.84 1.85 5.44
CA ALA A 218 -7.44 0.71 4.75
C ALA A 218 -8.84 1.01 4.20
N ARG A 219 -9.69 1.77 4.91
CA ARG A 219 -11.01 2.21 4.41
C ARG A 219 -10.87 3.11 3.18
N CYS A 220 -9.86 3.99 3.15
CA CYS A 220 -9.61 4.82 1.99
C CYS A 220 -9.11 3.99 0.80
N ILE A 221 -8.21 3.02 1.03
CA ILE A 221 -7.76 2.07 0.01
C ILE A 221 -8.94 1.26 -0.52
N GLU A 222 -9.79 0.73 0.36
CA GLU A 222 -11.01 -0.02 0.01
C GLU A 222 -11.94 0.83 -0.88
N PHE A 223 -12.19 2.10 -0.51
CA PHE A 223 -12.98 3.02 -1.31
C PHE A 223 -12.38 3.21 -2.72
N LEU A 224 -11.07 3.48 -2.81
CA LEU A 224 -10.41 3.69 -4.09
C LEU A 224 -10.41 2.43 -4.98
N VAL A 225 -10.35 1.24 -4.37
CA VAL A 225 -10.44 -0.03 -5.10
C VAL A 225 -11.87 -0.30 -5.58
N CYS A 226 -12.86 -0.17 -4.68
CA CYS A 226 -14.22 -0.70 -4.90
C CYS A 226 -15.21 0.34 -5.40
N ASP A 227 -15.19 1.56 -4.85
CA ASP A 227 -16.28 2.52 -4.96
C ASP A 227 -15.86 3.82 -5.69
N GLY A 228 -14.57 4.20 -5.61
CA GLY A 228 -14.02 5.44 -6.17
C GLY A 228 -13.86 5.40 -7.70
N THR A 229 -14.93 5.09 -8.43
CA THR A 229 -14.91 4.88 -9.88
C THR A 229 -14.54 6.11 -10.70
N PHE A 230 -14.66 7.30 -10.10
CA PHE A 230 -14.32 8.59 -10.70
C PHE A 230 -12.87 9.04 -10.40
N SER A 231 -12.16 8.38 -9.47
CA SER A 231 -10.79 8.76 -9.07
C SER A 231 -9.77 8.13 -10.02
N VAL A 232 -8.97 8.99 -10.66
CA VAL A 232 -7.90 8.61 -11.60
C VAL A 232 -6.70 9.54 -11.41
N GLY A 233 -5.58 9.02 -10.94
CA GLY A 233 -4.37 9.79 -10.66
C GLY A 233 -4.44 10.63 -9.37
N ASP A 234 -5.46 10.40 -8.53
CA ASP A 234 -5.68 11.13 -7.30
C ASP A 234 -4.75 10.69 -6.17
N VAL A 235 -4.54 11.61 -5.23
CA VAL A 235 -3.81 11.37 -3.98
C VAL A 235 -4.73 11.76 -2.83
N VAL A 236 -5.15 10.79 -2.02
CA VAL A 236 -6.02 11.04 -0.88
C VAL A 236 -5.22 11.08 0.41
N ASN A 237 -5.23 12.24 1.08
CA ASN A 237 -4.56 12.43 2.36
C ASN A 237 -5.35 11.75 3.49
N VAL A 238 -4.67 10.87 4.26
CA VAL A 238 -5.21 10.18 5.45
C VAL A 238 -4.20 10.42 6.58
N ASN A 239 -4.09 11.65 7.06
CA ASN A 239 -2.91 12.12 7.78
C ASN A 239 -3.20 12.86 9.10
N SER A 240 -4.40 12.76 9.66
CA SER A 240 -4.81 13.46 10.89
C SER A 240 -4.61 15.00 10.83
N GLY A 241 -4.47 15.55 9.61
CA GLY A 241 -4.24 16.98 9.36
C GLY A 241 -2.76 17.39 9.37
N ALA A 242 -1.81 16.44 9.32
CA ALA A 242 -0.38 16.76 9.32
C ALA A 242 0.03 17.64 8.11
N VAL A 243 -0.63 17.47 6.98
CA VAL A 243 -0.52 18.34 5.79
C VAL A 243 -1.93 18.63 5.30
N ILE A 244 -2.25 19.91 5.18
CA ILE A 244 -3.56 20.43 4.70
C ILE A 244 -3.36 21.12 3.36
#